data_3f95079ad300074a4d69ca03506102f5
#
_entry.id   3f95079ad300074a4d69ca03506102f5
#
_cell.length_a   1.000
_cell.length_b   1.000
_cell.length_c   1.000
_cell.angle_alpha   90.00
_cell.angle_beta   90.00
_cell.angle_gamma   90.00
#
_symmetry.space_group_name_H-M   'P 1'
#
loop_
_entity.id
_entity.type
_entity.pdbx_description
1 polymer ?
#
loop_
_entity_poly.entity_id
_entity_poly.type
_entity_poly.pdbx_seq_one_letter_code
_entity_poly.pdbx_strand_id
1 'polypeptide(L)'
;MPLRPSSSVEVRAAGGVVWRPTAGGGRLYAVVHRPAYDDWTLPKGKVAAGESDLEGALREVEEETGMSCRVDRPLGTTSYIDRKGRPKVVVYWLMQATGGAFEPCEEIDEVRWLPLGEVVDLLSHPRDRTLLGALVEERTGMGSLEAAR
;
A
#
# COMPACT_ATOMS: atom_id res chain seq x y z
N MET A 1 -39.96 2.19 -3.31
CA MET A 1 -38.67 2.06 -2.69
C MET A 1 -37.59 2.69 -3.57
N PRO A 2 -36.81 3.52 -2.99
CA PRO A 2 -35.73 4.11 -3.76
C PRO A 2 -34.78 3.02 -4.23
N LEU A 3 -34.42 3.11 -5.47
CA LEU A 3 -33.43 2.22 -6.03
C LEU A 3 -32.08 2.54 -5.41
N ARG A 4 -31.33 1.51 -5.24
CA ARG A 4 -29.93 1.70 -4.92
C ARG A 4 -29.25 2.37 -6.09
N PRO A 5 -28.73 3.56 -5.93
CA PRO A 5 -28.04 4.20 -7.05
C PRO A 5 -26.80 3.41 -7.43
N SER A 6 -26.42 3.53 -8.67
CA SER A 6 -25.19 2.93 -9.14
C SER A 6 -23.97 3.40 -8.34
N SER A 7 -24.08 4.58 -7.70
CA SER A 7 -23.03 5.08 -6.82
C SER A 7 -22.81 4.22 -5.58
N SER A 8 -23.75 3.32 -5.26
CA SER A 8 -23.55 2.36 -4.16
C SER A 8 -22.66 1.20 -4.57
N VAL A 9 -22.34 1.05 -5.85
CA VAL A 9 -21.43 0.03 -6.33
C VAL A 9 -20.02 0.36 -5.86
N GLU A 10 -19.48 -0.54 -5.03
CA GLU A 10 -18.16 -0.39 -4.47
C GLU A 10 -17.08 -0.68 -5.50
N VAL A 11 -16.07 0.15 -5.56
CA VAL A 11 -14.87 -0.10 -6.35
C VAL A 11 -13.88 -0.85 -5.47
N ARG A 12 -13.52 -2.05 -5.88
CA ARG A 12 -12.55 -2.86 -5.15
C ARG A 12 -11.16 -2.65 -5.72
N ALA A 13 -10.23 -2.38 -4.81
CA ALA A 13 -8.81 -2.25 -5.13
C ALA A 13 -8.00 -3.04 -4.12
N ALA A 14 -6.77 -3.30 -4.44
CA ALA A 14 -5.87 -4.03 -3.56
C ALA A 14 -4.44 -3.53 -3.73
N GLY A 15 -3.64 -3.67 -2.70
CA GLY A 15 -2.27 -3.21 -2.74
C GLY A 15 -1.41 -3.79 -1.64
N GLY A 16 -0.21 -3.26 -1.53
CA GLY A 16 0.75 -3.77 -0.59
C GLY A 16 1.48 -2.70 0.21
N VAL A 17 1.81 -3.06 1.43
CA VAL A 17 2.83 -2.39 2.22
C VAL A 17 4.06 -3.22 1.99
N VAL A 18 4.96 -2.73 1.15
CA VAL A 18 6.08 -3.49 0.59
C VAL A 18 7.36 -3.11 1.30
N TRP A 19 8.07 -4.09 1.84
CA TRP A 19 9.33 -3.84 2.53
C TRP A 19 10.46 -4.66 1.94
N ARG A 20 11.68 -4.19 2.18
CA ARG A 20 12.91 -4.93 1.90
C ARG A 20 13.88 -4.74 3.07
N PRO A 21 14.73 -5.73 3.35
CA PRO A 21 15.68 -5.59 4.44
C PRO A 21 16.79 -4.61 4.10
N THR A 22 17.36 -3.99 5.14
CA THR A 22 18.59 -3.22 5.03
C THR A 22 19.78 -4.04 5.53
N ALA A 23 20.99 -3.61 5.19
CA ALA A 23 22.21 -4.26 5.65
C ALA A 23 22.31 -4.29 7.18
N GLY A 24 21.74 -3.32 7.86
CA GLY A 24 21.75 -3.23 9.31
C GLY A 24 20.63 -4.00 10.02
N GLY A 25 19.85 -4.80 9.31
CA GLY A 25 18.77 -5.59 9.90
C GLY A 25 17.43 -4.87 10.03
N GLY A 26 17.34 -3.64 9.56
CA GLY A 26 16.09 -2.89 9.53
C GLY A 26 15.29 -3.17 8.26
N ARG A 27 14.25 -2.36 8.06
CA ARG A 27 13.38 -2.44 6.89
C ARG A 27 13.20 -1.09 6.26
N LEU A 28 13.14 -1.07 4.93
CA LEU A 28 12.69 0.08 4.17
C LEU A 28 11.38 -0.30 3.50
N TYR A 29 10.47 0.67 3.39
CA TYR A 29 9.14 0.47 2.83
C TYR A 29 8.96 1.35 1.59
N ALA A 30 8.24 0.85 0.61
CA ALA A 30 8.05 1.53 -0.66
C ALA A 30 6.84 2.46 -0.61
N VAL A 31 7.03 3.67 -1.10
CA VAL A 31 5.93 4.60 -1.41
C VAL A 31 6.10 5.07 -2.85
N VAL A 32 5.00 5.36 -3.50
CA VAL A 32 4.99 5.75 -4.91
C VAL A 32 4.42 7.16 -5.07
N HIS A 33 4.98 7.90 -6.01
CA HIS A 33 4.49 9.23 -6.37
C HIS A 33 3.66 9.13 -7.64
N ARG A 34 2.45 9.73 -7.59
CA ARG A 34 1.55 9.79 -8.74
C ARG A 34 1.57 11.19 -9.33
N PRO A 35 2.21 11.42 -10.49
CA PRO A 35 2.32 12.78 -11.04
C PRO A 35 0.99 13.44 -11.36
N ALA A 36 -0.02 12.66 -11.77
CA ALA A 36 -1.35 13.20 -12.08
C ALA A 36 -2.03 13.84 -10.88
N TYR A 37 -1.70 13.41 -9.67
CA TYR A 37 -2.31 13.89 -8.42
C TYR A 37 -1.31 14.64 -7.54
N ASP A 38 -0.04 14.56 -7.89
CA ASP A 38 1.07 15.09 -7.09
C ASP A 38 0.94 14.63 -5.63
N ASP A 39 0.78 13.33 -5.44
CA ASP A 39 0.67 12.74 -4.11
C ASP A 39 1.54 11.50 -3.96
N TRP A 40 1.75 11.13 -2.68
CA TRP A 40 2.48 9.92 -2.29
C TRP A 40 1.50 8.92 -1.71
N THR A 41 1.51 7.72 -2.25
CA THR A 41 0.58 6.67 -1.82
C THR A 41 1.31 5.33 -1.66
N LEU A 42 0.63 4.39 -1.02
CA LEU A 42 1.04 2.99 -1.07
C LEU A 42 0.71 2.43 -2.46
N PRO A 43 1.50 1.50 -3.01
CA PRO A 43 1.20 0.91 -4.31
C PRO A 43 -0.10 0.09 -4.25
N LYS A 44 -1.01 0.37 -5.16
CA LYS A 44 -2.33 -0.28 -5.19
C LYS A 44 -3.04 0.04 -6.50
N GLY A 45 -4.07 -0.72 -6.80
CA GLY A 45 -4.91 -0.45 -7.96
C GLY A 45 -6.14 -1.35 -7.99
N LYS A 46 -6.97 -1.18 -9.01
CA LYS A 46 -8.22 -1.91 -9.13
C LYS A 46 -8.00 -3.39 -9.35
N VAL A 47 -8.80 -4.20 -8.66
CA VAL A 47 -8.83 -5.64 -8.87
C VAL A 47 -9.56 -5.91 -10.18
N ALA A 48 -8.95 -6.71 -11.05
CA ALA A 48 -9.53 -7.03 -12.35
C ALA A 48 -10.60 -8.11 -12.22
N ALA A 49 -11.48 -8.18 -13.21
CA ALA A 49 -12.52 -9.22 -13.26
C ALA A 49 -11.86 -10.61 -13.24
N GLY A 50 -12.36 -11.49 -12.39
CA GLY A 50 -11.83 -12.85 -12.26
C GLY A 50 -10.58 -13.00 -11.41
N GLU A 51 -10.04 -11.89 -10.94
CA GLU A 51 -8.85 -11.85 -10.11
C GLU A 51 -9.26 -11.81 -8.63
N SER A 52 -8.54 -12.51 -7.76
CA SER A 52 -8.76 -12.35 -6.32
C SER A 52 -8.12 -11.04 -5.86
N ASP A 53 -8.51 -10.57 -4.67
CA ASP A 53 -7.92 -9.36 -4.10
C ASP A 53 -6.40 -9.52 -3.96
N LEU A 54 -5.93 -10.67 -3.51
CA LEU A 54 -4.48 -10.92 -3.34
C LEU A 54 -3.75 -10.94 -4.69
N GLU A 55 -4.33 -11.59 -5.69
CA GLU A 55 -3.75 -11.58 -7.03
C GLU A 55 -3.65 -10.15 -7.57
N GLY A 56 -4.72 -9.37 -7.37
CA GLY A 56 -4.72 -7.96 -7.76
C GLY A 56 -3.67 -7.15 -7.03
N ALA A 57 -3.51 -7.38 -5.73
CA ALA A 57 -2.50 -6.69 -4.93
C ALA A 57 -1.09 -6.97 -5.46
N LEU A 58 -0.77 -8.24 -5.69
CA LEU A 58 0.56 -8.62 -6.19
C LEU A 58 0.83 -8.01 -7.57
N ARG A 59 -0.16 -8.06 -8.46
CA ARG A 59 -0.03 -7.49 -9.80
C ARG A 59 0.14 -5.96 -9.76
N GLU A 60 -0.69 -5.28 -8.99
CA GLU A 60 -0.61 -3.81 -8.89
C GLU A 60 0.69 -3.34 -8.26
N VAL A 61 1.17 -4.06 -7.24
CA VAL A 61 2.47 -3.74 -6.63
C VAL A 61 3.58 -3.88 -7.68
N GLU A 62 3.56 -4.94 -8.48
CA GLU A 62 4.57 -5.13 -9.52
C GLU A 62 4.45 -4.03 -10.60
N GLU A 63 3.24 -3.69 -11.02
CA GLU A 63 3.05 -2.62 -12.01
C GLU A 63 3.57 -1.27 -11.51
N GLU A 64 3.33 -0.95 -10.25
CA GLU A 64 3.67 0.38 -9.70
C GLU A 64 5.10 0.47 -9.16
N THR A 65 5.66 -0.61 -8.64
CA THR A 65 7.00 -0.58 -8.04
C THR A 65 8.05 -1.35 -8.83
N GLY A 66 7.64 -2.22 -9.73
CA GLY A 66 8.53 -3.13 -10.43
C GLY A 66 8.96 -4.33 -9.60
N MET A 67 8.42 -4.48 -8.37
CA MET A 67 8.85 -5.52 -7.45
C MET A 67 7.96 -6.75 -7.50
N SER A 68 8.60 -7.92 -7.60
CA SER A 68 7.96 -9.19 -7.25
C SER A 68 8.01 -9.32 -5.75
N CYS A 69 6.96 -9.86 -5.14
CA CYS A 69 6.83 -9.88 -3.68
C CYS A 69 6.38 -11.24 -3.17
N ARG A 70 6.79 -11.52 -1.94
CA ARG A 70 6.25 -12.62 -1.14
C ARG A 70 5.31 -12.02 -0.09
N VAL A 71 4.10 -12.58 0.02
CA VAL A 71 3.10 -12.09 0.97
C VAL A 71 3.45 -12.57 2.37
N ASP A 72 3.45 -11.64 3.34
CA ASP A 72 3.65 -11.98 4.75
C ASP A 72 2.31 -12.21 5.45
N ARG A 73 1.41 -11.23 5.40
CA ARG A 73 0.10 -11.34 6.05
C ARG A 73 -0.83 -10.22 5.62
N PRO A 74 -2.16 -10.37 5.81
CA PRO A 74 -3.09 -9.25 5.62
C PRO A 74 -2.82 -8.15 6.65
N LEU A 75 -3.03 -6.89 6.25
CA LEU A 75 -2.89 -5.75 7.16
C LEU A 75 -4.23 -5.09 7.48
N GLY A 76 -5.07 -4.91 6.49
CA GLY A 76 -6.35 -4.23 6.70
C GLY A 76 -6.82 -3.54 5.45
N THR A 77 -7.80 -2.66 5.62
CA THR A 77 -8.43 -1.96 4.51
C THR A 77 -8.46 -0.47 4.75
N THR A 78 -8.52 0.29 3.65
CA THR A 78 -8.88 1.71 3.68
C THR A 78 -10.15 1.89 2.87
N SER A 79 -10.96 2.87 3.25
CA SER A 79 -12.21 3.16 2.55
C SER A 79 -12.34 4.66 2.35
N TYR A 80 -12.81 5.06 1.19
CA TYR A 80 -13.03 6.46 0.89
C TYR A 80 -13.94 6.60 -0.33
N ILE A 81 -14.39 7.82 -0.57
CA ILE A 81 -15.14 8.14 -1.78
C ILE A 81 -14.15 8.64 -2.81
N ASP A 82 -14.13 8.02 -3.98
CA ASP A 82 -13.19 8.42 -5.03
C ASP A 82 -13.66 9.71 -5.74
N ARG A 83 -12.85 10.20 -6.68
CA ARG A 83 -13.15 11.46 -7.38
C ARG A 83 -14.42 11.40 -8.22
N LYS A 84 -14.87 10.21 -8.57
CA LYS A 84 -16.12 10.01 -9.30
C LYS A 84 -17.33 9.81 -8.37
N GLY A 85 -17.14 9.99 -7.06
CA GLY A 85 -18.20 9.84 -6.07
C GLY A 85 -18.54 8.41 -5.72
N ARG A 86 -17.67 7.45 -6.02
CA ARG A 86 -17.91 6.03 -5.77
C ARG A 86 -17.23 5.58 -4.49
N PRO A 87 -17.92 4.76 -3.67
CA PRO A 87 -17.25 4.13 -2.54
C PRO A 87 -16.11 3.24 -3.05
N LYS A 88 -14.95 3.37 -2.45
CA LYS A 88 -13.78 2.58 -2.81
C LYS A 88 -13.20 1.93 -1.56
N VAL A 89 -12.92 0.64 -1.66
CA VAL A 89 -12.26 -0.13 -0.61
C VAL A 89 -10.96 -0.66 -1.16
N VAL A 90 -9.88 -0.47 -0.43
CA VAL A 90 -8.55 -0.99 -0.79
C VAL A 90 -8.12 -1.97 0.29
N VAL A 91 -7.83 -3.19 -0.10
CA VAL A 91 -7.34 -4.24 0.81
C VAL A 91 -5.82 -4.30 0.69
N TYR A 92 -5.11 -4.30 1.82
CA TYR A 92 -3.65 -4.30 1.84
C TYR A 92 -3.06 -5.51 2.52
N TRP A 93 -1.95 -5.98 2.00
CA TRP A 93 -1.11 -7.02 2.60
C TRP A 93 0.27 -6.48 2.88
N LEU A 94 0.89 -6.97 3.95
CA LEU A 94 2.32 -6.77 4.17
C LEU A 94 3.07 -7.75 3.27
N MET A 95 4.02 -7.24 2.51
CA MET A 95 4.76 -8.02 1.51
C MET A 95 6.25 -7.71 1.58
N GLN A 96 7.06 -8.74 1.35
CA GLN A 96 8.50 -8.56 1.20
C GLN A 96 8.87 -8.56 -0.28
N ALA A 97 9.58 -7.53 -0.74
CA ALA A 97 10.11 -7.49 -2.08
C ALA A 97 11.19 -8.57 -2.24
N THR A 98 11.07 -9.39 -3.27
CA THR A 98 12.00 -10.49 -3.53
C THR A 98 12.89 -10.25 -4.73
N GLY A 99 12.57 -9.28 -5.56
CA GLY A 99 13.36 -8.94 -6.73
C GLY A 99 12.64 -7.95 -7.62
N GLY A 100 13.29 -7.51 -8.65
CA GLY A 100 12.74 -6.59 -9.62
C GLY A 100 13.45 -5.25 -9.62
N ALA A 101 12.97 -4.33 -10.46
CA ALA A 101 13.50 -2.98 -10.56
C ALA A 101 12.40 -2.04 -10.98
N PHE A 102 12.40 -0.85 -10.41
CA PHE A 102 11.41 0.17 -10.77
C PHE A 102 11.74 0.79 -12.12
N GLU A 103 10.73 0.94 -12.96
CA GLU A 103 10.79 1.73 -14.18
C GLU A 103 9.65 2.74 -14.14
N PRO A 104 9.95 4.05 -14.30
CA PRO A 104 8.89 5.05 -14.33
C PRO A 104 7.87 4.77 -15.42
N CYS A 105 6.60 5.04 -15.13
CA CYS A 105 5.51 4.90 -16.08
C CYS A 105 4.60 6.13 -15.99
N GLU A 106 3.56 6.16 -16.82
CA GLU A 106 2.65 7.29 -16.86
C GLU A 106 1.95 7.52 -15.51
N GLU A 107 1.64 6.46 -14.80
CA GLU A 107 0.93 6.55 -13.51
C GLU A 107 1.85 6.85 -12.34
N ILE A 108 3.09 6.34 -12.37
CA ILE A 108 4.05 6.42 -11.27
C ILE A 108 5.39 6.89 -11.82
N ASP A 109 5.88 8.02 -11.33
CA ASP A 109 7.15 8.59 -11.77
C ASP A 109 8.30 8.37 -10.80
N GLU A 110 8.00 8.01 -9.55
CA GLU A 110 9.04 7.84 -8.53
C GLU A 110 8.60 6.82 -7.48
N VAL A 111 9.56 6.02 -7.01
CA VAL A 111 9.39 5.16 -5.84
C VAL A 111 10.48 5.54 -4.84
N ARG A 112 10.11 5.68 -3.58
CA ARG A 112 11.06 5.88 -2.49
C ARG A 112 10.98 4.71 -1.52
N TRP A 113 12.14 4.31 -1.04
CA TRP A 113 12.27 3.27 -0.02
C TRP A 113 12.75 3.94 1.26
N LEU A 114 11.89 3.98 2.27
CA LEU A 114 12.13 4.77 3.49
C LEU A 114 11.84 3.94 4.74
N PRO A 115 12.46 4.29 5.87
CA PRO A 115 12.04 3.75 7.17
C PRO A 115 10.57 4.04 7.42
N LEU A 116 9.91 3.18 8.18
CA LEU A 116 8.46 3.24 8.37
C LEU A 116 7.95 4.61 8.84
N GLY A 117 8.63 5.22 9.81
CA GLY A 117 8.22 6.54 10.32
C GLY A 117 8.27 7.62 9.24
N GLU A 118 9.26 7.57 8.36
CA GLU A 118 9.37 8.53 7.26
C GLU A 118 8.31 8.29 6.20
N VAL A 119 7.92 7.04 5.98
CA VAL A 119 6.82 6.71 5.07
C VAL A 119 5.52 7.33 5.59
N VAL A 120 5.23 7.17 6.88
CA VAL A 120 4.03 7.74 7.49
C VAL A 120 4.01 9.26 7.30
N ASP A 121 5.15 9.93 7.50
CA ASP A 121 5.24 11.38 7.33
C ASP A 121 5.05 11.81 5.87
N LEU A 122 5.50 11.01 4.93
CA LEU A 122 5.43 11.35 3.50
C LEU A 122 4.06 11.07 2.87
N LEU A 123 3.34 10.05 3.35
CA LEU A 123 2.04 9.67 2.78
C LEU A 123 1.06 10.84 2.79
N SER A 124 0.45 11.09 1.65
CA SER A 124 -0.42 12.25 1.44
C SER A 124 -1.80 12.12 2.09
N HIS A 125 -2.26 10.89 2.33
CA HIS A 125 -3.64 10.66 2.78
C HIS A 125 -3.68 10.12 4.21
N PRO A 126 -4.51 10.75 5.08
CA PRO A 126 -4.63 10.28 6.48
C PRO A 126 -5.04 8.81 6.60
N ARG A 127 -5.88 8.31 5.69
CA ARG A 127 -6.31 6.91 5.73
C ARG A 127 -5.14 5.93 5.60
N ASP A 128 -4.16 6.28 4.77
CA ASP A 128 -2.96 5.45 4.58
C ASP A 128 -2.06 5.51 5.82
N ARG A 129 -1.93 6.68 6.41
CA ARG A 129 -1.18 6.84 7.66
C ARG A 129 -1.82 6.05 8.79
N THR A 130 -3.15 6.05 8.87
CA THR A 130 -3.87 5.28 9.88
C THR A 130 -3.64 3.77 9.70
N LEU A 131 -3.68 3.29 8.47
CA LEU A 131 -3.39 1.89 8.16
C LEU A 131 -2.01 1.49 8.70
N LEU A 132 -1.01 2.33 8.51
CA LEU A 132 0.35 2.04 8.95
C LEU A 132 0.55 2.26 10.45
N GLY A 133 -0.35 2.96 11.11
CA GLY A 133 -0.24 3.24 12.54
C GLY A 133 -0.12 1.98 13.38
N ALA A 134 -0.93 0.97 13.08
CA ALA A 134 -0.87 -0.31 13.78
C ALA A 134 0.47 -1.01 13.57
N LEU A 135 1.02 -0.93 12.36
CA LEU A 135 2.32 -1.53 12.05
C LEU A 135 3.46 -0.79 12.77
N VAL A 136 3.38 0.53 12.87
CA VAL A 136 4.36 1.33 13.62
C VAL A 136 4.34 0.92 15.10
N GLU A 137 3.16 0.81 15.71
CA GLU A 137 3.02 0.40 17.11
C GLU A 137 3.57 -1.00 17.35
N GLU A 138 3.26 -1.94 16.45
CA GLU A 138 3.73 -3.30 16.54
C GLU A 138 5.25 -3.37 16.52
N ARG A 139 5.90 -2.68 15.59
CA ARG A 139 7.34 -2.70 15.46
C ARG A 139 8.03 -1.96 16.60
N THR A 140 7.48 -0.86 17.07
CA THR A 140 7.99 -0.12 18.21
C THR A 140 7.90 -0.97 19.48
N GLY A 141 6.77 -1.66 19.67
CA GLY A 141 6.59 -2.57 20.80
C GLY A 141 7.61 -3.69 20.78
N MET A 142 7.87 -4.28 19.64
CA MET A 142 8.89 -5.33 19.50
C MET A 142 10.29 -4.78 19.79
N GLY A 143 10.61 -3.60 19.26
CA GLY A 143 11.89 -2.96 19.52
C GLY A 143 12.09 -2.64 20.99
N SER A 144 11.06 -2.15 21.67
CA SER A 144 11.12 -1.89 23.11
C SER A 144 11.34 -3.16 23.92
N LEU A 145 10.68 -4.25 23.56
CA LEU A 145 10.88 -5.53 24.23
C LEU A 145 12.31 -6.04 24.06
N GLU A 146 12.85 -5.91 22.87
CA GLU A 146 14.23 -6.33 22.61
C GLU A 146 15.22 -5.47 23.37
N ALA A 147 14.99 -4.17 23.44
CA ALA A 147 15.86 -3.26 24.17
C ALA A 147 15.82 -3.49 25.68
N ALA A 148 14.72 -4.01 26.21
CA ALA A 148 14.56 -4.29 27.63
C ALA A 148 15.30 -5.55 28.08
N ARG A 149 15.78 -6.35 27.15
CA ARG A 149 16.51 -7.59 27.45
C ARG A 149 18.00 -7.29 27.58
#